data_f8db0cbb652a85529d901526630706a1
#
_entry.id   f8db0cbb652a85529d901526630706a1
#
_cell.length_a   1.000
_cell.length_b   1.000
_cell.length_c   1.000
_cell.angle_alpha   90.00
_cell.angle_beta   90.00
_cell.angle_gamma   90.00
#
_symmetry.space_group_name_H-M   'P 1'
#
loop_
_entity.id
_entity.type
_entity.pdbx_description
1 polymer ?
#
loop_
_entity_poly.entity_id
_entity_poly.type
_entity_poly.pdbx_seq_one_letter_code
_entity_poly.pdbx_strand_id
1 'polypeptide(L)'
;MAIKTIAQFRTEATSEIESEKPKYAQVNNERREFTDAEYDQAIEDRAQFKLDAQDNGYVRDRQESYPALGEQLDMLYHDMTSSKGDKTGDWYKAVKKVKDDNPKPS
;
A
#
# COMPACT_ATOMS: atom_id res chain seq x y z
N MET A 1 -8.96 11.42 0.84
CA MET A 1 -7.70 11.33 1.59
C MET A 1 -6.58 11.92 0.76
N ALA A 2 -5.76 12.77 1.35
CA ALA A 2 -4.65 13.40 0.62
C ALA A 2 -3.55 12.37 0.31
N ILE A 3 -3.08 12.37 -0.92
CA ILE A 3 -1.97 11.51 -1.34
C ILE A 3 -0.67 12.27 -1.08
N LYS A 4 0.26 11.65 -0.37
CA LYS A 4 1.56 12.24 -0.06
C LYS A 4 2.55 12.00 -1.19
N THR A 5 3.39 12.99 -1.44
CA THR A 5 4.48 12.90 -2.41
C THR A 5 5.72 12.30 -1.77
N ILE A 6 6.70 11.89 -2.61
CA ILE A 6 7.97 11.41 -2.10
C ILE A 6 8.68 12.48 -1.25
N ALA A 7 8.54 13.75 -1.58
CA ALA A 7 9.12 14.84 -0.80
C ALA A 7 8.53 14.91 0.61
N GLN A 8 7.24 14.70 0.76
CA GLN A 8 6.58 14.64 2.06
C GLN A 8 7.05 13.44 2.87
N PHE A 9 7.20 12.28 2.24
CA PHE A 9 7.72 11.08 2.90
C PHE A 9 9.19 11.25 3.30
N ARG A 10 10.00 11.97 2.52
CA ARG A 10 11.38 12.29 2.91
C ARG A 10 11.42 13.15 4.18
N THR A 11 10.53 14.12 4.28
CA THR A 11 10.43 14.96 5.48
C THR A 11 10.08 14.12 6.71
N GLU A 12 9.09 13.22 6.58
CA GLU A 12 8.72 12.31 7.66
C GLU A 12 9.87 11.38 8.03
N ALA A 13 10.52 10.77 7.02
CA ALA A 13 11.63 9.86 7.21
C ALA A 13 12.82 10.56 7.89
N THR A 14 13.11 11.80 7.51
CA THR A 14 14.18 12.59 8.12
C THR A 14 13.92 12.77 9.61
N SER A 15 12.72 13.16 9.98
CA SER A 15 12.33 13.34 11.38
C SER A 15 12.44 12.02 12.17
N GLU A 16 12.00 10.92 11.59
CA GLU A 16 12.06 9.61 12.22
C GLU A 16 13.49 9.15 12.43
N ILE A 17 14.33 9.27 11.40
CA ILE A 17 15.74 8.88 11.46
C ILE A 17 16.50 9.74 12.48
N GLU A 18 16.22 11.06 12.51
CA GLU A 18 16.85 11.94 13.50
C GLU A 18 16.51 11.52 14.93
N SER A 19 15.27 11.09 15.18
CA SER A 19 14.87 10.61 16.50
C SER A 19 15.47 9.26 16.86
N GLU A 20 15.93 8.48 15.87
CA GLU A 20 16.55 7.15 16.05
C GLU A 20 18.06 7.21 16.18
N LYS A 21 18.67 8.37 16.00
CA LYS A 21 20.14 8.51 16.13
C LYS A 21 20.61 8.31 17.57
N PRO A 22 21.82 7.76 17.78
CA PRO A 22 22.74 7.29 16.74
C PRO A 22 22.38 5.90 16.23
N LYS A 23 22.68 5.63 14.95
CA LYS A 23 22.59 4.31 14.33
C LYS A 23 23.99 3.79 14.01
N TYR A 24 24.15 2.50 14.08
CA TYR A 24 25.46 1.87 13.94
C TYR A 24 25.46 0.82 12.84
N ALA A 25 26.54 0.77 12.09
CA ALA A 25 26.82 -0.27 11.12
C ALA A 25 27.94 -1.15 11.65
N GLN A 26 27.89 -2.44 11.34
CA GLN A 26 28.94 -3.37 11.67
C GLN A 26 29.73 -3.67 10.39
N VAL A 27 31.04 -3.31 10.40
CA VAL A 27 31.94 -3.51 9.25
C VAL A 27 33.17 -4.18 9.77
N ASN A 28 33.57 -5.33 9.21
CA ASN A 28 34.74 -6.08 9.57
C ASN A 28 34.85 -6.37 11.08
N ASN A 29 33.69 -6.75 11.69
CA ASN A 29 33.56 -7.00 13.12
C ASN A 29 33.71 -5.75 14.00
N GLU A 30 33.76 -4.56 13.42
CA GLU A 30 33.80 -3.31 14.16
C GLU A 30 32.43 -2.60 14.03
N ARG A 31 31.96 -2.08 15.16
CA ARG A 31 30.71 -1.30 15.19
C ARG A 31 31.11 0.17 15.11
N ARG A 32 30.50 0.86 14.13
CA ARG A 32 30.71 2.30 13.98
C ARG A 32 29.38 3.00 13.70
N GLU A 33 29.29 4.26 14.06
CA GLU A 33 28.11 5.04 13.75
C GLU A 33 27.99 5.24 12.23
N PHE A 34 26.77 5.36 11.74
CA PHE A 34 26.48 5.69 10.35
C PHE A 34 27.18 6.97 9.95
N THR A 35 27.70 7.00 8.73
CA THR A 35 28.16 8.23 8.10
C THR A 35 26.95 9.04 7.64
N ASP A 36 27.18 10.32 7.28
CA ASP A 36 26.12 11.17 6.75
C ASP A 36 25.48 10.56 5.49
N ALA A 37 26.30 9.97 4.61
CA ALA A 37 25.80 9.30 3.41
C ALA A 37 24.90 8.10 3.75
N GLU A 38 25.25 7.35 4.79
CA GLU A 38 24.43 6.21 5.24
C GLU A 38 23.12 6.68 5.85
N TYR A 39 23.12 7.76 6.60
CA TYR A 39 21.88 8.37 7.10
C TYR A 39 21.00 8.86 5.96
N ASP A 40 21.58 9.53 4.97
CA ASP A 40 20.84 10.00 3.79
C ASP A 40 20.21 8.84 3.03
N GLN A 41 20.93 7.73 2.86
CA GLN A 41 20.41 6.54 2.20
C GLN A 41 19.27 5.90 3.02
N ALA A 42 19.41 5.86 4.33
CA ALA A 42 18.36 5.33 5.20
C ALA A 42 17.07 6.17 5.08
N ILE A 43 17.21 7.48 4.98
CA ILE A 43 16.07 8.39 4.77
C ILE A 43 15.39 8.10 3.43
N GLU A 44 16.17 7.98 2.35
CA GLU A 44 15.62 7.66 1.03
C GLU A 44 14.93 6.30 1.00
N ASP A 45 15.54 5.28 1.58
CA ASP A 45 14.97 3.94 1.63
C ASP A 45 13.64 3.92 2.39
N ARG A 46 13.57 4.62 3.52
CA ARG A 46 12.36 4.71 4.32
C ARG A 46 11.27 5.49 3.58
N ALA A 47 11.63 6.59 2.93
CA ALA A 47 10.68 7.38 2.15
C ALA A 47 10.12 6.57 0.99
N GLN A 48 10.96 5.83 0.27
CA GLN A 48 10.54 4.99 -0.83
C GLN A 48 9.63 3.85 -0.35
N PHE A 49 9.95 3.24 0.79
CA PHE A 49 9.11 2.22 1.40
C PHE A 49 7.71 2.77 1.70
N LYS A 50 7.62 3.98 2.26
CA LYS A 50 6.34 4.63 2.58
C LYS A 50 5.55 4.94 1.32
N LEU A 51 6.22 5.41 0.27
CA LEU A 51 5.57 5.70 -1.01
C LEU A 51 5.02 4.41 -1.65
N ASP A 52 5.82 3.35 -1.67
CA ASP A 52 5.40 2.06 -2.22
C ASP A 52 4.21 1.48 -1.44
N ALA A 53 4.23 1.61 -0.11
CA ALA A 53 3.12 1.16 0.73
C ALA A 53 1.84 1.95 0.43
N GLN A 54 1.93 3.25 0.19
CA GLN A 54 0.80 4.07 -0.20
C GLN A 54 0.25 3.65 -1.56
N ASP A 55 1.13 3.49 -2.56
CA ASP A 55 0.73 3.18 -3.93
C ASP A 55 0.13 1.79 -4.07
N ASN A 56 0.60 0.82 -3.28
CA ASN A 56 0.22 -0.59 -3.41
C ASN A 56 -0.70 -1.09 -2.29
N GLY A 57 -0.91 -0.30 -1.24
CA GLY A 57 -1.74 -0.70 -0.09
C GLY A 57 -3.18 -1.02 -0.48
N TYR A 58 -3.74 -0.33 -1.48
CA TYR A 58 -5.10 -0.57 -1.95
C TYR A 58 -5.30 -1.98 -2.49
N VAL A 59 -4.26 -2.59 -3.05
CA VAL A 59 -4.33 -3.95 -3.60
C VAL A 59 -4.66 -4.95 -2.49
N ARG A 60 -3.94 -4.87 -1.39
CA ARG A 60 -4.20 -5.74 -0.24
C ARG A 60 -5.58 -5.49 0.36
N ASP A 61 -5.95 -4.22 0.54
CA ASP A 61 -7.25 -3.85 1.10
C ASP A 61 -8.39 -4.37 0.22
N ARG A 62 -8.25 -4.29 -1.09
CA ARG A 62 -9.22 -4.86 -2.02
C ARG A 62 -9.29 -6.37 -1.92
N GLN A 63 -8.12 -7.04 -1.85
CA GLN A 63 -8.08 -8.51 -1.73
C GLN A 63 -8.76 -8.99 -0.46
N GLU A 64 -8.56 -8.32 0.66
CA GLU A 64 -9.19 -8.66 1.93
C GLU A 64 -10.69 -8.38 1.94
N SER A 65 -11.14 -7.39 1.16
CA SER A 65 -12.54 -6.95 1.13
C SER A 65 -13.40 -7.67 0.08
N TYR A 66 -12.78 -8.28 -0.94
CA TYR A 66 -13.56 -9.03 -1.94
C TYR A 66 -14.19 -10.27 -1.32
N PRO A 67 -15.40 -10.62 -1.74
CA PRO A 67 -15.99 -11.91 -1.35
C PRO A 67 -15.09 -13.06 -1.77
N ALA A 68 -15.24 -14.21 -1.11
CA ALA A 68 -14.52 -15.42 -1.50
C ALA A 68 -14.82 -15.75 -2.96
N LEU A 69 -13.86 -16.34 -3.67
CA LEU A 69 -13.99 -16.64 -5.08
C LEU A 69 -15.26 -17.48 -5.40
N GLY A 70 -15.55 -18.47 -4.56
CA GLY A 70 -16.77 -19.26 -4.73
C GLY A 70 -18.03 -18.43 -4.66
N GLU A 71 -18.08 -17.48 -3.72
CA GLU A 71 -19.22 -16.57 -3.58
C GLU A 71 -19.34 -15.65 -4.79
N GLN A 72 -18.22 -15.15 -5.30
CA GLN A 72 -18.22 -14.31 -6.51
C GLN A 72 -18.75 -15.08 -7.71
N LEU A 73 -18.34 -16.33 -7.89
CA LEU A 73 -18.82 -17.15 -8.99
C LEU A 73 -20.32 -17.44 -8.88
N ASP A 74 -20.81 -17.69 -7.67
CA ASP A 74 -22.24 -17.89 -7.43
C ASP A 74 -23.03 -16.64 -7.77
N MET A 75 -22.58 -15.48 -7.33
CA MET A 75 -23.24 -14.20 -7.66
C MET A 75 -23.30 -13.98 -9.17
N LEU A 76 -22.17 -14.23 -9.85
CA LEU A 76 -22.12 -14.08 -11.30
C LEU A 76 -23.05 -15.05 -12.01
N TYR A 77 -23.09 -16.31 -11.53
CA TYR A 77 -23.99 -17.32 -12.08
C TYR A 77 -25.46 -16.89 -11.96
N HIS A 78 -25.86 -16.43 -10.78
CA HIS A 78 -27.21 -15.93 -10.55
C HIS A 78 -27.52 -14.72 -11.41
N ASP A 79 -26.57 -13.79 -11.55
CA ASP A 79 -26.73 -12.59 -12.38
C ASP A 79 -26.95 -12.96 -13.85
N MET A 80 -26.16 -13.89 -14.35
CA MET A 80 -26.29 -14.38 -15.73
C MET A 80 -27.63 -15.08 -15.96
N THR A 81 -28.04 -15.93 -15.00
CA THR A 81 -29.32 -16.64 -15.08
C THR A 81 -30.50 -15.68 -15.08
N SER A 82 -30.38 -14.55 -14.38
CA SER A 82 -31.41 -13.49 -14.32
C SER A 82 -31.22 -12.42 -15.37
N SER A 83 -30.35 -12.60 -16.34
CA SER A 83 -30.01 -11.63 -17.39
C SER A 83 -29.46 -10.33 -16.84
N LYS A 84 -28.73 -10.39 -15.72
CA LYS A 84 -28.12 -9.23 -15.05
C LYS A 84 -26.60 -9.33 -15.03
N GLY A 85 -25.99 -9.89 -16.06
CA GLY A 85 -24.52 -9.96 -16.21
C GLY A 85 -23.90 -8.62 -16.60
N ASP A 86 -24.55 -7.51 -16.29
CA ASP A 86 -24.10 -6.15 -16.57
C ASP A 86 -23.93 -5.36 -15.25
N LYS A 87 -23.91 -4.04 -15.34
CA LYS A 87 -23.72 -3.16 -14.17
C LYS A 87 -24.86 -3.19 -13.17
N THR A 88 -25.97 -3.83 -13.48
CA THR A 88 -27.11 -3.95 -12.56
C THR A 88 -27.04 -5.21 -11.69
N GLY A 89 -26.11 -6.13 -12.00
CA GLY A 89 -25.98 -7.39 -11.29
C GLY A 89 -25.30 -7.25 -9.92
N ASP A 90 -25.57 -8.21 -9.05
CA ASP A 90 -25.07 -8.20 -7.68
C ASP A 90 -23.55 -8.38 -7.62
N TRP A 91 -22.99 -9.21 -8.50
CA TRP A 91 -21.56 -9.40 -8.59
C TRP A 91 -20.83 -8.10 -8.93
N TYR A 92 -21.30 -7.40 -9.97
CA TYR A 92 -20.73 -6.11 -10.38
C TYR A 92 -20.80 -5.10 -9.23
N LYS A 93 -21.94 -5.00 -8.57
CA LYS A 93 -22.15 -4.07 -7.45
C LYS A 93 -21.22 -4.38 -6.27
N ALA A 94 -21.04 -5.66 -5.94
CA ALA A 94 -20.17 -6.08 -4.85
C ALA A 94 -18.72 -5.73 -5.14
N VAL A 95 -18.23 -6.01 -6.35
CA VAL A 95 -16.85 -5.70 -6.76
C VAL A 95 -16.65 -4.19 -6.83
N LYS A 96 -17.62 -3.45 -7.38
CA LYS A 96 -17.55 -1.99 -7.45
C LYS A 96 -17.46 -1.36 -6.07
N LYS A 97 -18.24 -1.86 -5.12
CA LYS A 97 -18.22 -1.36 -3.74
C LYS A 97 -16.82 -1.50 -3.12
N VAL A 98 -16.19 -2.66 -3.29
CA VAL A 98 -14.83 -2.88 -2.77
C VAL A 98 -13.84 -1.91 -3.42
N LYS A 99 -13.93 -1.70 -4.72
CA LYS A 99 -13.04 -0.77 -5.44
C LYS A 99 -13.27 0.68 -5.02
N ASP A 100 -14.53 1.07 -4.78
CA ASP A 100 -14.87 2.42 -4.35
C ASP A 100 -14.42 2.67 -2.90
N ASP A 101 -14.52 1.66 -2.03
CA ASP A 101 -14.10 1.76 -0.63
C ASP A 101 -12.56 1.74 -0.49
N ASN A 102 -11.86 1.16 -1.46
CA ASN A 102 -10.40 1.03 -1.46
C ASN A 102 -9.84 1.56 -2.79
N PRO A 103 -9.91 2.88 -3.03
CA PRO A 103 -9.55 3.45 -4.33
C PRO A 103 -8.05 3.36 -4.60
N LYS A 104 -7.73 3.23 -5.88
CA LYS A 104 -6.34 3.28 -6.33
C LYS A 104 -5.83 4.72 -6.17
N PRO A 105 -4.63 4.92 -5.62
CA PRO A 105 -4.03 6.24 -5.56
C PRO A 105 -3.79 6.81 -6.95
N SER A 106 -3.98 8.10 -7.10
CA SER A 106 -3.80 8.76 -8.40
C SER A 106 -2.95 10.03 -8.27
#